data_5d0599738e1414f7875963ead76a8813
#
_entry.id   5d0599738e1414f7875963ead76a8813
#
_cell.length_a   1.000
_cell.length_b   1.000
_cell.length_c   1.000
_cell.angle_alpha   90.00
_cell.angle_beta   90.00
_cell.angle_gamma   90.00
#
_symmetry.space_group_name_H-M   'P 1'
#
loop_
_entity.id
_entity.type
_entity.pdbx_description
1 polymer ?
#
loop_
_entity_poly.entity_id
_entity_poly.type
_entity_poly.pdbx_seq_one_letter_code
_entity_poly.pdbx_strand_id
1 'polypeptide(L)'
;MQNITRLFDFPYYQLEKYNLKVALATKYKENWITTSTQEYIDKANAISRALLRLGVKTNDKIAIISMSNRTEWNIMDIGVLQLGAQNVPIYPTICEDDYAYILNHSEATYCFVSCDEVYQKVKAIQDQVPTLKDVYSFDEVPNCKNWSEVLALGEDITNQNDVENLKNAVKPGDLATLIYTSGTTGRPKGVMLSHANLVSNALESFKRIPIELGNSKSLSFLPVCHVYERMLIYLYQYCGTSIYFAPIDQISEYAKEVKPHVMTAVPRLLEKVYDKIIAKGTDLTGLKKKLFFWAVALGLQYEPYGQNGWWYEKKLGLARKLIFSKWRDALGGNLSVMASGSAALQPRLARVFNAAQFGVMEGYGLTETSPVVSVNDMRNGGFRIGTVGKPIDKTEVKIAEDGEICIKGPQVMLGYYKDPEKTAEVLIDGYFHTGDIGEIDADGFLKITDRKKEMFKTSGGKYVAPQLLENRLKQSRFIDQVMVIGESEKMPAALIQPDFDFIKNWAKIHKIEVGTNEELVVHEKVIARIAEEVEEANENFAKWEKVKAFRLTPEVWSIDEGHLTPTMKLKRKIVKEKYLKLYNEIYEHV
;
A
#
# COMPACT_ATOMS: atom_id res chain seq x y z
N MET A 1 17.82 -13.50 25.44
CA MET A 1 16.92 -12.93 24.39
C MET A 1 17.58 -13.11 23.04
N GLN A 2 16.94 -13.83 22.17
CA GLN A 2 17.43 -14.02 20.80
C GLN A 2 17.46 -12.65 20.11
N ASN A 3 18.62 -12.27 19.58
CA ASN A 3 18.76 -10.98 18.89
C ASN A 3 18.20 -11.15 17.46
N ILE A 4 17.12 -10.47 17.12
CA ILE A 4 16.53 -10.55 15.78
C ILE A 4 17.46 -9.84 14.80
N THR A 5 18.04 -10.60 13.88
CA THR A 5 18.98 -10.11 12.86
C THR A 5 18.58 -10.52 11.46
N ARG A 6 17.75 -11.57 11.34
CA ARG A 6 17.26 -12.14 10.09
C ARG A 6 15.73 -12.26 10.14
N LEU A 7 15.07 -12.26 9.01
CA LEU A 7 13.60 -12.26 8.96
C LEU A 7 12.98 -13.51 9.59
N PHE A 8 13.60 -14.65 9.44
CA PHE A 8 13.10 -15.87 10.06
C PHE A 8 13.37 -15.95 11.59
N ASP A 9 14.08 -15.00 12.18
CA ASP A 9 14.22 -14.92 13.63
C ASP A 9 12.93 -14.43 14.32
N PHE A 10 12.04 -13.68 13.60
CA PHE A 10 10.82 -13.12 14.18
C PHE A 10 9.85 -14.16 14.75
N PRO A 11 9.47 -15.25 14.05
CA PRO A 11 8.59 -16.26 14.62
C PRO A 11 9.23 -16.99 15.81
N TYR A 12 10.55 -17.22 15.82
CA TYR A 12 11.23 -17.82 16.97
C TYR A 12 11.23 -16.88 18.19
N TYR A 13 11.46 -15.57 17.97
CA TYR A 13 11.30 -14.56 19.02
C TYR A 13 9.86 -14.53 19.55
N GLN A 14 8.87 -14.59 18.66
CA GLN A 14 7.46 -14.64 19.05
C GLN A 14 7.14 -15.89 19.88
N LEU A 15 7.72 -17.04 19.54
CA LEU A 15 7.57 -18.28 20.30
C LEU A 15 8.16 -18.14 21.71
N GLU A 16 9.41 -17.69 21.80
CA GLU A 16 10.11 -17.51 23.09
C GLU A 16 9.36 -16.56 24.02
N LYS A 17 8.85 -15.45 23.47
CA LYS A 17 8.31 -14.35 24.28
C LYS A 17 6.82 -14.45 24.55
N TYR A 18 6.03 -14.93 23.60
CA TYR A 18 4.55 -14.86 23.68
C TYR A 18 3.88 -16.22 23.50
N ASN A 19 4.44 -17.11 22.72
CA ASN A 19 3.88 -18.44 22.41
C ASN A 19 2.38 -18.39 22.08
N LEU A 20 2.02 -17.68 21.04
CA LEU A 20 0.62 -17.40 20.71
C LEU A 20 -0.10 -18.68 20.26
N LYS A 21 -1.32 -18.89 20.79
CA LYS A 21 -2.24 -19.92 20.30
C LYS A 21 -2.75 -19.61 18.88
N VAL A 22 -2.83 -18.34 18.52
CA VAL A 22 -3.19 -17.85 17.20
C VAL A 22 -2.12 -16.84 16.77
N ALA A 23 -1.12 -17.27 16.03
CA ALA A 23 -0.14 -16.40 15.40
C ALA A 23 -0.66 -15.91 14.05
N LEU A 24 -1.19 -16.84 13.23
CA LEU A 24 -1.76 -16.58 11.91
C LEU A 24 -3.16 -17.18 11.82
N ALA A 25 -4.06 -16.54 11.08
CA ALA A 25 -5.39 -17.05 10.84
C ALA A 25 -5.87 -16.70 9.42
N THR A 26 -6.36 -17.69 8.68
CA THR A 26 -6.97 -17.54 7.36
C THR A 26 -8.38 -18.10 7.41
N LYS A 27 -9.36 -17.41 6.82
CA LYS A 27 -10.75 -17.90 6.76
C LYS A 27 -10.94 -18.71 5.49
N TYR A 28 -11.35 -19.98 5.65
CA TYR A 28 -11.73 -20.85 4.55
C TYR A 28 -13.24 -21.13 4.66
N LYS A 29 -13.96 -20.78 3.64
CA LYS A 29 -15.44 -20.78 3.68
C LYS A 29 -15.89 -19.90 4.87
N GLU A 30 -16.57 -20.48 5.84
CA GLU A 30 -17.08 -19.77 7.02
C GLU A 30 -16.21 -19.92 8.28
N ASN A 31 -15.11 -20.68 8.22
CA ASN A 31 -14.32 -21.04 9.39
C ASN A 31 -12.93 -20.42 9.38
N TRP A 32 -12.54 -19.81 10.51
CA TRP A 32 -11.17 -19.41 10.75
C TRP A 32 -10.30 -20.62 11.04
N ILE A 33 -9.32 -20.87 10.19
CA ILE A 33 -8.26 -21.84 10.43
C ILE A 33 -7.09 -21.09 11.06
N THR A 34 -6.81 -21.43 12.31
CA THR A 34 -5.76 -20.78 13.10
C THR A 34 -4.51 -21.62 13.10
N THR A 35 -3.36 -20.95 13.17
CA THR A 35 -2.03 -21.56 13.29
C THR A 35 -1.32 -20.89 14.47
N SER A 36 -0.89 -21.69 15.45
CA SER A 36 -0.10 -21.23 16.58
C SER A 36 1.32 -20.85 16.15
N THR A 37 2.05 -20.15 17.02
CA THR A 37 3.46 -19.81 16.71
C THR A 37 4.32 -21.07 16.54
N GLN A 38 4.09 -22.12 17.34
CA GLN A 38 4.81 -23.38 17.22
C GLN A 38 4.51 -24.08 15.89
N GLU A 39 3.22 -24.24 15.54
CA GLU A 39 2.81 -24.84 14.25
C GLU A 39 3.34 -24.07 13.04
N TYR A 40 3.43 -22.74 13.15
CA TYR A 40 4.00 -21.89 12.11
C TYR A 40 5.47 -22.25 11.87
N ILE A 41 6.27 -22.34 12.94
CA ILE A 41 7.68 -22.72 12.88
C ILE A 41 7.85 -24.14 12.37
N ASP A 42 7.05 -25.09 12.86
CA ASP A 42 7.13 -26.49 12.47
C ASP A 42 6.86 -26.68 10.98
N LYS A 43 5.82 -26.01 10.45
CA LYS A 43 5.49 -26.02 9.03
C LYS A 43 6.57 -25.30 8.19
N ALA A 44 7.11 -24.18 8.65
CA ALA A 44 8.20 -23.50 7.96
C ALA A 44 9.46 -24.39 7.88
N ASN A 45 9.80 -25.11 8.95
CA ASN A 45 10.88 -26.10 8.95
C ASN A 45 10.59 -27.26 7.99
N ALA A 46 9.33 -27.75 7.93
CA ALA A 46 8.95 -28.78 6.97
C ALA A 46 9.13 -28.30 5.52
N ILE A 47 8.72 -27.06 5.21
CA ILE A 47 8.96 -26.47 3.89
C ILE A 47 10.46 -26.38 3.60
N SER A 48 11.29 -25.95 4.54
CA SER A 48 12.74 -25.90 4.34
C SER A 48 13.32 -27.28 4.01
N ARG A 49 12.94 -28.33 4.77
CA ARG A 49 13.36 -29.71 4.50
C ARG A 49 12.94 -30.19 3.12
N ALA A 50 11.69 -29.92 2.75
CA ALA A 50 11.15 -30.29 1.44
C ALA A 50 11.88 -29.59 0.29
N LEU A 51 12.09 -28.28 0.38
CA LEU A 51 12.79 -27.50 -0.64
C LEU A 51 14.23 -27.99 -0.83
N LEU A 52 14.94 -28.39 0.24
CA LEU A 52 16.25 -29.04 0.12
C LEU A 52 16.17 -30.35 -0.67
N ARG A 53 15.15 -31.19 -0.43
CA ARG A 53 14.94 -32.43 -1.18
C ARG A 53 14.59 -32.19 -2.64
N LEU A 54 13.93 -31.09 -2.94
CA LEU A 54 13.67 -30.64 -4.30
C LEU A 54 14.91 -30.01 -4.97
N GLY A 55 16.04 -29.95 -4.24
CA GLY A 55 17.33 -29.45 -4.77
C GLY A 55 17.44 -27.93 -4.78
N VAL A 56 16.66 -27.22 -3.95
CA VAL A 56 16.83 -25.78 -3.73
C VAL A 56 18.13 -25.52 -2.98
N LYS A 57 18.88 -24.54 -3.42
CA LYS A 57 20.16 -24.13 -2.87
C LYS A 57 20.10 -22.70 -2.34
N THR A 58 21.08 -22.34 -1.54
CA THR A 58 21.34 -20.95 -1.14
C THR A 58 21.42 -20.07 -2.40
N ASN A 59 20.77 -18.90 -2.36
CA ASN A 59 20.61 -17.95 -3.45
C ASN A 59 19.65 -18.36 -4.59
N ASP A 60 19.01 -19.52 -4.54
CA ASP A 60 17.91 -19.81 -5.45
C ASP A 60 16.72 -18.87 -5.18
N LYS A 61 15.90 -18.62 -6.20
CA LYS A 61 14.73 -17.75 -6.09
C LYS A 61 13.46 -18.59 -6.20
N ILE A 62 12.58 -18.39 -5.25
CA ILE A 62 11.26 -19.02 -5.18
C ILE A 62 10.22 -17.94 -5.36
N ALA A 63 9.44 -18.02 -6.45
CA ALA A 63 8.37 -17.08 -6.72
C ALA A 63 7.11 -17.45 -5.92
N ILE A 64 6.43 -16.45 -5.36
CA ILE A 64 5.15 -16.63 -4.69
C ILE A 64 4.15 -15.60 -5.20
N ILE A 65 3.01 -16.07 -5.72
CA ILE A 65 1.96 -15.24 -6.32
C ILE A 65 0.64 -15.55 -5.64
N SER A 66 0.09 -14.60 -4.90
CA SER A 66 -1.15 -14.83 -4.15
C SER A 66 -2.16 -13.70 -4.35
N MET A 67 -3.41 -14.05 -4.68
CA MET A 67 -4.52 -13.12 -4.85
C MET A 67 -4.88 -12.40 -3.55
N SER A 68 -4.72 -13.07 -2.42
CA SER A 68 -4.98 -12.53 -1.08
C SER A 68 -3.92 -13.01 -0.09
N ASN A 69 -3.78 -12.30 1.01
CA ASN A 69 -2.91 -12.71 2.10
C ASN A 69 -3.43 -13.99 2.74
N ARG A 70 -2.51 -14.89 3.14
CA ARG A 70 -2.85 -16.19 3.69
C ARG A 70 -1.71 -16.78 4.51
N THR A 71 -2.06 -17.72 5.37
CA THR A 71 -1.10 -18.40 6.25
C THR A 71 0.01 -19.10 5.47
N GLU A 72 -0.32 -19.78 4.37
CA GLU A 72 0.63 -20.56 3.56
C GLU A 72 1.73 -19.68 2.97
N TRP A 73 1.37 -18.47 2.52
CA TRP A 73 2.37 -17.51 2.03
C TRP A 73 3.43 -17.21 3.07
N ASN A 74 3.01 -17.00 4.33
CA ASN A 74 3.92 -16.70 5.43
C ASN A 74 4.79 -17.90 5.83
N ILE A 75 4.21 -19.10 5.81
CA ILE A 75 4.95 -20.35 6.04
C ILE A 75 6.03 -20.54 4.98
N MET A 76 5.67 -20.34 3.71
CA MET A 76 6.61 -20.42 2.59
C MET A 76 7.71 -19.38 2.71
N ASP A 77 7.39 -18.12 3.06
CA ASP A 77 8.37 -17.06 3.23
C ASP A 77 9.47 -17.45 4.21
N ILE A 78 9.11 -17.88 5.42
CA ILE A 78 10.08 -18.29 6.43
C ILE A 78 10.85 -19.54 5.99
N GLY A 79 10.15 -20.53 5.41
CA GLY A 79 10.75 -21.78 4.95
C GLY A 79 11.82 -21.58 3.87
N VAL A 80 11.57 -20.68 2.92
CA VAL A 80 12.53 -20.29 1.88
C VAL A 80 13.74 -19.57 2.47
N LEU A 81 13.48 -18.58 3.32
CA LEU A 81 14.52 -17.73 3.90
C LEU A 81 15.50 -18.48 4.81
N GLN A 82 15.05 -19.54 5.49
CA GLN A 82 15.92 -20.38 6.35
C GLN A 82 17.02 -21.10 5.56
N LEU A 83 16.83 -21.32 4.27
CA LEU A 83 17.82 -21.96 3.38
C LEU A 83 18.82 -20.95 2.77
N GLY A 84 18.67 -19.66 3.05
CA GLY A 84 19.38 -18.60 2.35
C GLY A 84 18.93 -18.46 0.90
N ALA A 85 17.79 -19.04 0.53
CA ALA A 85 17.10 -18.78 -0.72
C ALA A 85 16.28 -17.49 -0.62
N GLN A 86 15.92 -16.91 -1.76
CA GLN A 86 15.22 -15.63 -1.83
C GLN A 86 13.76 -15.80 -2.23
N ASN A 87 12.88 -15.12 -1.51
CA ASN A 87 11.48 -15.00 -1.92
C ASN A 87 11.32 -13.90 -2.98
N VAL A 88 10.66 -14.23 -4.09
CA VAL A 88 10.28 -13.30 -5.15
C VAL A 88 8.75 -13.17 -5.13
N PRO A 89 8.21 -12.23 -4.34
CA PRO A 89 6.77 -12.01 -4.29
C PRO A 89 6.33 -11.22 -5.52
N ILE A 90 5.32 -11.73 -6.23
CA ILE A 90 4.83 -11.13 -7.48
C ILE A 90 3.37 -10.73 -7.32
N TYR A 91 2.98 -9.59 -7.89
CA TYR A 91 1.60 -9.14 -7.93
C TYR A 91 0.74 -10.07 -8.78
N PRO A 92 -0.43 -10.52 -8.28
CA PRO A 92 -1.31 -11.44 -9.03
C PRO A 92 -2.05 -10.78 -10.19
N THR A 93 -2.07 -9.45 -10.26
CA THR A 93 -2.85 -8.66 -11.22
C THR A 93 -2.02 -8.12 -12.41
N ILE A 94 -0.77 -8.56 -12.56
CA ILE A 94 0.04 -8.21 -13.73
C ILE A 94 -0.27 -9.10 -14.93
N CYS A 95 0.15 -8.67 -16.13
CA CYS A 95 -0.05 -9.44 -17.34
C CYS A 95 0.96 -10.61 -17.47
N GLU A 96 0.69 -11.53 -18.39
CA GLU A 96 1.51 -12.71 -18.63
C GLU A 96 2.94 -12.35 -19.07
N ASP A 97 3.11 -11.32 -19.90
CA ASP A 97 4.43 -10.82 -20.31
C ASP A 97 5.28 -10.35 -19.14
N ASP A 98 4.66 -9.68 -18.16
CA ASP A 98 5.35 -9.26 -16.95
C ASP A 98 5.70 -10.46 -16.06
N TYR A 99 4.83 -11.49 -15.99
CA TYR A 99 5.18 -12.76 -15.33
C TYR A 99 6.38 -13.43 -15.98
N ALA A 100 6.35 -13.60 -17.30
CA ALA A 100 7.47 -14.20 -18.04
C ALA A 100 8.77 -13.42 -17.81
N TYR A 101 8.70 -12.10 -17.87
CA TYR A 101 9.86 -11.24 -17.61
C TYR A 101 10.40 -11.40 -16.19
N ILE A 102 9.54 -11.28 -15.16
CA ILE A 102 9.98 -11.33 -13.76
C ILE A 102 10.56 -12.71 -13.41
N LEU A 103 9.91 -13.78 -13.81
CA LEU A 103 10.37 -15.15 -13.55
C LEU A 103 11.72 -15.44 -14.24
N ASN A 104 11.90 -15.00 -15.49
CA ASN A 104 13.18 -15.12 -16.20
C ASN A 104 14.26 -14.23 -15.61
N HIS A 105 13.96 -12.97 -15.36
CA HIS A 105 14.94 -12.01 -14.84
C HIS A 105 15.42 -12.40 -13.43
N SER A 106 14.52 -12.88 -12.58
CA SER A 106 14.86 -13.39 -11.25
C SER A 106 15.52 -14.78 -11.28
N GLU A 107 15.41 -15.52 -12.38
CA GLU A 107 15.85 -16.93 -12.48
C GLU A 107 15.12 -17.81 -11.46
N ALA A 108 13.80 -17.60 -11.29
CA ALA A 108 13.00 -18.36 -10.35
C ALA A 108 13.01 -19.86 -10.70
N THR A 109 13.26 -20.71 -9.70
CA THR A 109 13.35 -22.16 -9.87
C THR A 109 12.05 -22.89 -9.58
N TYR A 110 11.23 -22.36 -8.68
CA TYR A 110 9.89 -22.84 -8.34
C TYR A 110 8.94 -21.66 -8.21
N CYS A 111 7.65 -21.91 -8.49
CA CYS A 111 6.59 -20.93 -8.31
C CYS A 111 5.45 -21.51 -7.49
N PHE A 112 5.00 -20.78 -6.46
CA PHE A 112 3.83 -21.11 -5.65
C PHE A 112 2.72 -20.11 -5.94
N VAL A 113 1.57 -20.59 -6.37
CA VAL A 113 0.42 -19.77 -6.75
C VAL A 113 -0.77 -20.00 -5.83
N SER A 114 -1.64 -19.00 -5.65
CA SER A 114 -2.76 -19.15 -4.72
C SER A 114 -3.91 -20.00 -5.25
N CYS A 115 -4.26 -19.89 -6.53
CA CYS A 115 -5.49 -20.41 -7.10
C CYS A 115 -5.38 -20.68 -8.60
N ASP A 116 -6.45 -21.22 -9.19
CA ASP A 116 -6.51 -21.61 -10.61
C ASP A 116 -6.25 -20.43 -11.55
N GLU A 117 -6.85 -19.25 -11.30
CA GLU A 117 -6.64 -18.07 -12.16
C GLU A 117 -5.16 -17.72 -12.33
N VAL A 118 -4.41 -17.68 -11.22
CA VAL A 118 -2.98 -17.38 -11.23
C VAL A 118 -2.19 -18.53 -11.85
N TYR A 119 -2.58 -19.78 -11.57
CA TYR A 119 -1.96 -20.95 -12.16
C TYR A 119 -2.04 -20.93 -13.69
N GLN A 120 -3.21 -20.63 -14.26
CA GLN A 120 -3.39 -20.59 -15.71
C GLN A 120 -2.48 -19.54 -16.37
N LYS A 121 -2.36 -18.35 -15.77
CA LYS A 121 -1.45 -17.30 -16.26
C LYS A 121 0.03 -17.77 -16.25
N VAL A 122 0.47 -18.39 -15.14
CA VAL A 122 1.85 -18.91 -15.05
C VAL A 122 2.06 -20.08 -16.01
N LYS A 123 1.06 -20.96 -16.13
CA LYS A 123 1.11 -22.11 -17.04
C LYS A 123 1.25 -21.69 -18.51
N ALA A 124 0.55 -20.63 -18.90
CA ALA A 124 0.59 -20.11 -20.28
C ALA A 124 2.01 -19.64 -20.71
N ILE A 125 2.85 -19.25 -19.75
CA ILE A 125 4.20 -18.74 -20.02
C ILE A 125 5.31 -19.70 -19.53
N GLN A 126 4.97 -20.86 -18.97
CA GLN A 126 5.94 -21.76 -18.34
C GLN A 126 7.06 -22.19 -19.29
N ASP A 127 6.74 -22.48 -20.55
CA ASP A 127 7.70 -22.87 -21.57
C ASP A 127 8.68 -21.74 -21.95
N GLN A 128 8.33 -20.49 -21.61
CA GLN A 128 9.18 -19.32 -21.82
C GLN A 128 10.15 -19.10 -20.64
N VAL A 129 10.05 -19.88 -19.55
CA VAL A 129 10.86 -19.73 -18.32
C VAL A 129 11.66 -21.01 -18.06
N PRO A 130 12.82 -21.20 -18.72
CA PRO A 130 13.57 -22.44 -18.67
C PRO A 130 14.14 -22.78 -17.28
N THR A 131 14.24 -21.82 -16.37
CA THR A 131 14.68 -22.05 -14.98
C THR A 131 13.59 -22.63 -14.09
N LEU A 132 12.31 -22.46 -14.47
CA LEU A 132 11.15 -22.86 -13.66
C LEU A 132 10.94 -24.38 -13.75
N LYS A 133 11.31 -25.09 -12.70
CA LYS A 133 11.22 -26.56 -12.62
C LYS A 133 9.78 -27.03 -12.41
N ASP A 134 9.03 -26.32 -11.53
CA ASP A 134 7.67 -26.73 -11.17
C ASP A 134 6.84 -25.57 -10.64
N VAL A 135 5.50 -25.75 -10.69
CA VAL A 135 4.52 -24.84 -10.14
C VAL A 135 3.61 -25.59 -9.15
N TYR A 136 3.42 -25.05 -7.97
CA TYR A 136 2.56 -25.60 -6.93
C TYR A 136 1.44 -24.61 -6.59
N SER A 137 0.23 -25.10 -6.33
CA SER A 137 -0.88 -24.28 -5.88
C SER A 137 -1.18 -24.45 -4.39
N PHE A 138 -1.54 -23.36 -3.72
CA PHE A 138 -2.04 -23.42 -2.34
C PHE A 138 -3.45 -24.01 -2.28
N ASP A 139 -4.33 -23.60 -3.19
CA ASP A 139 -5.65 -24.20 -3.33
C ASP A 139 -5.58 -25.48 -4.18
N GLU A 140 -6.59 -26.32 -4.08
CA GLU A 140 -6.69 -27.46 -4.98
C GLU A 140 -7.06 -27.00 -6.38
N VAL A 141 -6.13 -27.18 -7.32
CA VAL A 141 -6.28 -26.78 -8.73
C VAL A 141 -6.11 -28.00 -9.62
N PRO A 142 -7.04 -28.28 -10.55
CA PRO A 142 -6.90 -29.40 -11.49
C PRO A 142 -5.59 -29.33 -12.28
N ASN A 143 -4.89 -30.46 -12.38
CA ASN A 143 -3.62 -30.60 -13.10
C ASN A 143 -2.45 -29.74 -12.59
N CYS A 144 -2.56 -29.16 -11.39
CA CYS A 144 -1.48 -28.49 -10.69
C CYS A 144 -1.10 -29.29 -9.44
N LYS A 145 0.19 -29.43 -9.18
CA LYS A 145 0.68 -29.97 -7.91
C LYS A 145 0.24 -29.08 -6.76
N ASN A 146 -0.11 -29.68 -5.64
CA ASN A 146 -0.51 -28.92 -4.46
C ASN A 146 0.66 -28.70 -3.49
N TRP A 147 0.72 -27.56 -2.83
CA TRP A 147 1.76 -27.26 -1.84
C TRP A 147 1.77 -28.22 -0.67
N SER A 148 0.65 -28.90 -0.37
CA SER A 148 0.55 -29.95 0.64
C SER A 148 1.46 -31.14 0.33
N GLU A 149 1.73 -31.42 -0.95
CA GLU A 149 2.71 -32.45 -1.37
C GLU A 149 4.12 -32.02 -0.93
N VAL A 150 4.44 -30.74 -1.05
CA VAL A 150 5.72 -30.19 -0.58
C VAL A 150 5.79 -30.26 0.94
N LEU A 151 4.72 -29.90 1.64
CA LEU A 151 4.65 -29.99 3.09
C LEU A 151 4.84 -31.44 3.57
N ALA A 152 4.15 -32.40 2.96
CA ALA A 152 4.27 -33.83 3.27
C ALA A 152 5.69 -34.36 2.99
N LEU A 153 6.34 -33.92 1.90
CA LEU A 153 7.74 -34.27 1.62
C LEU A 153 8.67 -33.80 2.75
N GLY A 154 8.31 -32.73 3.45
CA GLY A 154 9.07 -32.20 4.57
C GLY A 154 8.73 -32.81 5.95
N GLU A 155 7.80 -33.74 6.08
CA GLU A 155 7.47 -34.40 7.35
C GLU A 155 8.64 -35.25 7.89
N ASP A 156 9.40 -35.88 6.99
CA ASP A 156 10.60 -36.58 7.36
C ASP A 156 11.67 -35.59 7.84
N ILE A 157 12.14 -35.79 9.07
CA ILE A 157 13.07 -34.89 9.77
C ILE A 157 14.56 -35.23 9.55
N THR A 158 14.89 -36.23 8.75
CA THR A 158 16.25 -36.73 8.59
C THR A 158 17.26 -35.69 8.14
N ASN A 159 16.82 -34.67 7.36
CA ASN A 159 17.66 -33.57 6.92
C ASN A 159 17.46 -32.24 7.71
N GLN A 160 16.89 -32.32 8.93
CA GLN A 160 16.73 -31.10 9.75
C GLN A 160 18.08 -30.46 10.12
N ASN A 161 19.11 -31.25 10.36
CA ASN A 161 20.45 -30.71 10.66
C ASN A 161 21.03 -29.90 9.48
N ASP A 162 20.72 -30.28 8.24
CA ASP A 162 21.16 -29.53 7.07
C ASP A 162 20.43 -28.18 7.00
N VAL A 163 19.14 -28.15 7.34
CA VAL A 163 18.37 -26.90 7.47
C VAL A 163 18.99 -25.99 8.53
N GLU A 164 19.30 -26.54 9.72
CA GLU A 164 19.90 -25.74 10.80
C GLU A 164 21.29 -25.21 10.41
N ASN A 165 22.10 -26.00 9.71
CA ASN A 165 23.39 -25.56 9.19
C ASN A 165 23.27 -24.39 8.21
N LEU A 166 22.34 -24.49 7.25
CA LEU A 166 22.08 -23.42 6.28
C LEU A 166 21.53 -22.17 6.98
N LYS A 167 20.55 -22.33 7.84
CA LYS A 167 19.96 -21.25 8.64
C LYS A 167 21.00 -20.49 9.47
N ASN A 168 21.97 -21.21 10.08
CA ASN A 168 23.07 -20.61 10.83
C ASN A 168 24.11 -19.93 9.92
N ALA A 169 24.23 -20.32 8.66
CA ALA A 169 25.13 -19.71 7.70
C ALA A 169 24.59 -18.39 7.15
N VAL A 170 23.27 -18.17 7.16
CA VAL A 170 22.63 -16.92 6.66
C VAL A 170 23.05 -15.74 7.51
N LYS A 171 23.57 -14.70 6.86
CA LYS A 171 24.01 -13.44 7.50
C LYS A 171 22.95 -12.35 7.36
N PRO A 172 22.90 -11.36 8.26
CA PRO A 172 21.97 -10.25 8.18
C PRO A 172 22.04 -9.46 6.86
N GLY A 173 23.25 -9.34 6.28
CA GLY A 173 23.47 -8.65 5.01
C GLY A 173 23.12 -9.43 3.76
N ASP A 174 22.79 -10.73 3.88
CA ASP A 174 22.45 -11.56 2.73
C ASP A 174 21.12 -11.12 2.11
N LEU A 175 21.00 -11.29 0.81
CA LEU A 175 19.79 -10.97 0.06
C LEU A 175 18.63 -11.88 0.52
N ALA A 176 17.55 -11.28 0.98
CA ALA A 176 16.37 -11.99 1.43
C ALA A 176 15.28 -12.05 0.35
N THR A 177 15.15 -11.00 -0.45
CA THR A 177 14.05 -10.90 -1.40
C THR A 177 14.36 -9.96 -2.55
N LEU A 178 13.71 -10.26 -3.70
CA LEU A 178 13.62 -9.37 -4.85
C LEU A 178 12.18 -8.89 -4.99
N ILE A 179 11.94 -7.61 -4.78
CA ILE A 179 10.60 -7.03 -4.96
C ILE A 179 10.60 -6.21 -6.25
N TYR A 180 9.77 -6.62 -7.21
CA TYR A 180 9.67 -5.94 -8.48
C TYR A 180 8.74 -4.75 -8.41
N THR A 181 9.25 -3.58 -8.80
CA THR A 181 8.47 -2.33 -8.86
C THR A 181 8.25 -1.92 -10.30
N SER A 182 7.02 -1.54 -10.64
CA SER A 182 6.71 -0.96 -11.94
C SER A 182 7.29 0.45 -12.02
N GLY A 183 8.36 0.63 -12.79
CA GLY A 183 8.85 1.95 -13.15
C GLY A 183 7.85 2.69 -14.04
N THR A 184 7.78 4.02 -13.92
CA THR A 184 6.92 4.85 -14.78
C THR A 184 7.34 4.85 -16.26
N THR A 185 8.49 4.28 -16.58
CA THR A 185 9.15 4.42 -17.92
C THR A 185 9.63 3.11 -18.55
N GLY A 186 9.30 1.93 -18.00
CA GLY A 186 9.84 0.69 -18.58
C GLY A 186 9.45 -0.59 -17.83
N ARG A 187 10.20 -1.66 -18.09
CA ARG A 187 10.02 -2.97 -17.44
C ARG A 187 10.22 -2.89 -15.92
N PRO A 188 9.57 -3.76 -15.12
CA PRO A 188 9.73 -3.82 -13.68
C PRO A 188 11.19 -4.01 -13.26
N LYS A 189 11.62 -3.32 -12.20
CA LYS A 189 12.95 -3.41 -11.60
C LYS A 189 12.91 -4.25 -10.34
N GLY A 190 13.84 -5.18 -10.18
CA GLY A 190 13.98 -6.00 -8.99
C GLY A 190 14.76 -5.25 -7.90
N VAL A 191 14.09 -4.76 -6.88
CA VAL A 191 14.71 -4.13 -5.72
C VAL A 191 15.30 -5.21 -4.82
N MET A 192 16.61 -5.15 -4.54
CA MET A 192 17.32 -6.10 -3.68
C MET A 192 17.26 -5.66 -2.21
N LEU A 193 16.56 -6.43 -1.37
CA LEU A 193 16.49 -6.17 0.06
C LEU A 193 17.12 -7.32 0.86
N SER A 194 18.03 -6.96 1.77
CA SER A 194 18.65 -7.90 2.70
C SER A 194 17.76 -8.19 3.90
N HIS A 195 18.09 -9.22 4.68
CA HIS A 195 17.47 -9.46 5.98
C HIS A 195 17.60 -8.22 6.88
N ALA A 196 18.79 -7.63 6.95
CA ALA A 196 19.06 -6.48 7.81
C ALA A 196 18.22 -5.25 7.43
N ASN A 197 17.97 -5.00 6.13
CA ASN A 197 17.15 -3.89 5.69
C ASN A 197 15.73 -3.96 6.27
N LEU A 198 15.06 -5.08 6.08
CA LEU A 198 13.68 -5.28 6.55
C LEU A 198 13.59 -5.42 8.07
N VAL A 199 14.54 -6.12 8.71
CA VAL A 199 14.60 -6.24 10.18
C VAL A 199 14.77 -4.87 10.83
N SER A 200 15.73 -4.07 10.37
CA SER A 200 15.93 -2.72 10.88
C SER A 200 14.66 -1.88 10.73
N ASN A 201 14.02 -1.93 9.57
CA ASN A 201 12.81 -1.16 9.31
C ASN A 201 11.64 -1.57 10.22
N ALA A 202 11.41 -2.87 10.41
CA ALA A 202 10.36 -3.36 11.30
C ALA A 202 10.59 -2.93 12.76
N LEU A 203 11.84 -3.07 13.27
CA LEU A 203 12.16 -2.74 14.66
C LEU A 203 12.16 -1.23 14.94
N GLU A 204 12.59 -0.40 14.00
CA GLU A 204 12.56 1.05 14.18
C GLU A 204 11.13 1.60 14.00
N SER A 205 10.34 1.05 13.07
CA SER A 205 8.93 1.41 12.89
C SER A 205 8.07 1.04 14.11
N PHE A 206 8.34 -0.09 14.76
CA PHE A 206 7.63 -0.49 15.99
C PHE A 206 7.66 0.58 17.07
N LYS A 207 8.77 1.31 17.23
CA LYS A 207 8.90 2.37 18.24
C LYS A 207 7.88 3.51 18.07
N ARG A 208 7.30 3.66 16.88
CA ARG A 208 6.33 4.72 16.54
C ARG A 208 4.88 4.25 16.65
N ILE A 209 4.63 2.95 16.69
CA ILE A 209 3.28 2.39 16.64
C ILE A 209 2.83 1.99 18.06
N PRO A 210 1.77 2.57 18.63
CA PRO A 210 1.30 2.25 19.98
C PRO A 210 0.45 0.96 19.99
N ILE A 211 1.09 -0.21 19.84
CA ILE A 211 0.45 -1.52 19.91
C ILE A 211 0.67 -2.15 21.28
N GLU A 212 -0.37 -2.76 21.86
CA GLU A 212 -0.26 -3.58 23.07
C GLU A 212 0.44 -4.90 22.73
N LEU A 213 1.51 -5.20 23.48
CA LEU A 213 2.35 -6.38 23.23
C LEU A 213 1.69 -7.67 23.73
N GLY A 214 1.71 -8.71 22.91
CA GLY A 214 1.27 -10.06 23.26
C GLY A 214 -0.26 -10.26 23.29
N ASN A 215 -1.07 -9.22 23.07
CA ASN A 215 -2.53 -9.28 23.21
C ASN A 215 -3.29 -8.57 22.07
N SER A 216 -2.60 -8.05 21.09
CA SER A 216 -3.24 -7.35 19.97
C SER A 216 -3.64 -8.30 18.83
N LYS A 217 -4.60 -7.86 18.02
CA LYS A 217 -5.01 -8.49 16.78
C LYS A 217 -4.84 -7.51 15.64
N SER A 218 -4.34 -7.99 14.50
CA SER A 218 -4.32 -7.23 13.25
C SER A 218 -5.23 -7.86 12.21
N LEU A 219 -5.75 -7.06 11.30
CA LEU A 219 -6.39 -7.52 10.07
C LEU A 219 -5.50 -7.10 8.90
N SER A 220 -4.92 -8.09 8.22
CA SER A 220 -3.99 -7.94 7.10
C SER A 220 -4.70 -8.22 5.79
N PHE A 221 -4.72 -7.24 4.87
CA PHE A 221 -5.45 -7.33 3.60
C PHE A 221 -4.74 -6.64 2.44
N LEU A 222 -3.77 -5.77 2.70
CA LEU A 222 -2.95 -5.22 1.62
C LEU A 222 -2.01 -6.31 1.09
N PRO A 223 -1.70 -6.33 -0.23
CA PRO A 223 -0.90 -7.41 -0.79
C PRO A 223 0.48 -7.55 -0.12
N VAL A 224 0.80 -8.75 0.38
CA VAL A 224 2.11 -9.05 1.01
C VAL A 224 3.26 -9.10 0.00
N CYS A 225 2.97 -9.13 -1.28
CA CYS A 225 3.97 -8.89 -2.32
C CYS A 225 4.46 -7.43 -2.33
N HIS A 226 3.72 -6.51 -1.71
CA HIS A 226 4.18 -5.16 -1.46
C HIS A 226 4.98 -5.10 -0.16
N VAL A 227 6.15 -4.46 -0.19
CA VAL A 227 7.06 -4.37 0.95
C VAL A 227 6.42 -3.81 2.22
N TYR A 228 5.44 -2.91 2.08
CA TYR A 228 4.76 -2.26 3.20
C TYR A 228 4.00 -3.27 4.09
N GLU A 229 3.11 -4.06 3.50
CA GLU A 229 2.38 -5.08 4.26
C GLU A 229 3.31 -6.17 4.77
N ARG A 230 4.28 -6.60 3.95
CA ARG A 230 5.25 -7.62 4.34
C ARG A 230 6.08 -7.20 5.54
N MET A 231 6.59 -5.98 5.58
CA MET A 231 7.34 -5.45 6.73
C MET A 231 6.47 -5.44 8.00
N LEU A 232 5.19 -5.09 7.88
CA LEU A 232 4.26 -5.07 9.02
C LEU A 232 3.95 -6.48 9.54
N ILE A 233 3.96 -7.53 8.71
CA ILE A 233 3.86 -8.91 9.19
C ILE A 233 4.99 -9.20 10.19
N TYR A 234 6.24 -8.85 9.87
CA TYR A 234 7.36 -9.05 10.80
C TYR A 234 7.24 -8.18 12.05
N LEU A 235 6.80 -6.94 11.90
CA LEU A 235 6.53 -6.05 13.03
C LEU A 235 5.43 -6.64 13.95
N TYR A 236 4.36 -7.18 13.39
CA TYR A 236 3.29 -7.83 14.17
C TYR A 236 3.80 -9.08 14.89
N GLN A 237 4.66 -9.87 14.27
CA GLN A 237 5.32 -11.00 14.93
C GLN A 237 6.18 -10.53 16.11
N TYR A 238 6.95 -9.45 15.93
CA TYR A 238 7.72 -8.85 17.03
C TYR A 238 6.84 -8.38 18.18
N CYS A 239 5.68 -7.82 17.90
CA CYS A 239 4.72 -7.36 18.91
C CYS A 239 3.96 -8.50 19.60
N GLY A 240 4.03 -9.73 19.13
CA GLY A 240 3.14 -10.80 19.59
C GLY A 240 1.68 -10.54 19.22
N THR A 241 1.44 -9.99 18.04
CA THR A 241 0.10 -9.69 17.52
C THR A 241 -0.41 -10.88 16.71
N SER A 242 -1.66 -11.31 16.97
CA SER A 242 -2.34 -12.32 16.14
C SER A 242 -2.75 -11.71 14.80
N ILE A 243 -2.33 -12.31 13.70
CA ILE A 243 -2.54 -11.80 12.35
C ILE A 243 -3.69 -12.56 11.68
N TYR A 244 -4.75 -11.86 11.34
CA TYR A 244 -5.90 -12.38 10.60
C TYR A 244 -5.86 -11.86 9.17
N PHE A 245 -5.95 -12.74 8.20
CA PHE A 245 -5.91 -12.39 6.78
C PHE A 245 -7.33 -12.21 6.23
N ALA A 246 -7.52 -11.16 5.44
CA ALA A 246 -8.81 -10.83 4.85
C ALA A 246 -8.68 -10.44 3.37
N PRO A 247 -9.65 -10.79 2.52
CA PRO A 247 -9.79 -10.19 1.21
C PRO A 247 -10.19 -8.72 1.33
N ILE A 248 -9.74 -7.90 0.39
CA ILE A 248 -9.94 -6.43 0.45
C ILE A 248 -11.42 -6.01 0.36
N ASP A 249 -12.24 -6.79 -0.30
CA ASP A 249 -13.69 -6.56 -0.46
C ASP A 249 -14.51 -6.92 0.78
N GLN A 250 -13.96 -7.73 1.70
CA GLN A 250 -14.64 -8.23 2.90
C GLN A 250 -14.09 -7.63 4.22
N ILE A 251 -13.30 -6.57 4.16
CA ILE A 251 -12.66 -5.95 5.34
C ILE A 251 -13.67 -5.63 6.45
N SER A 252 -14.82 -5.03 6.09
CA SER A 252 -15.83 -4.60 7.08
C SER A 252 -16.49 -5.76 7.81
N GLU A 253 -16.68 -6.90 7.14
CA GLU A 253 -17.23 -8.11 7.71
C GLU A 253 -16.22 -8.74 8.68
N TYR A 254 -15.02 -8.99 8.19
CA TYR A 254 -13.95 -9.61 8.97
C TYR A 254 -13.51 -8.75 10.15
N ALA A 255 -13.51 -7.42 10.01
CA ALA A 255 -13.21 -6.53 11.12
C ALA A 255 -14.20 -6.66 12.29
N LYS A 256 -15.48 -6.90 12.01
CA LYS A 256 -16.50 -7.13 13.06
C LYS A 256 -16.29 -8.46 13.79
N GLU A 257 -15.86 -9.50 13.09
CA GLU A 257 -15.57 -10.81 13.67
C GLU A 257 -14.28 -10.79 14.50
N VAL A 258 -13.20 -10.29 13.90
CA VAL A 258 -11.85 -10.29 14.46
C VAL A 258 -11.69 -9.25 15.57
N LYS A 259 -12.35 -8.08 15.41
CA LYS A 259 -12.22 -6.88 16.27
C LYS A 259 -10.74 -6.46 16.41
N PRO A 260 -10.09 -6.09 15.28
CA PRO A 260 -8.67 -5.78 15.27
C PRO A 260 -8.35 -4.53 16.07
N HIS A 261 -7.15 -4.47 16.66
CA HIS A 261 -6.61 -3.31 17.35
C HIS A 261 -5.79 -2.43 16.40
N VAL A 262 -5.18 -3.06 15.38
CA VAL A 262 -4.35 -2.40 14.38
C VAL A 262 -4.69 -2.91 12.97
N MET A 263 -4.66 -1.99 12.01
CA MET A 263 -4.81 -2.27 10.58
C MET A 263 -3.88 -1.40 9.77
N THR A 264 -3.55 -1.88 8.57
CA THR A 264 -3.02 -1.01 7.52
C THR A 264 -4.14 -0.29 6.79
N ALA A 265 -3.81 0.80 6.13
CA ALA A 265 -4.71 1.49 5.22
C ALA A 265 -3.93 2.07 4.03
N VAL A 266 -4.66 2.31 2.96
CA VAL A 266 -4.22 3.20 1.88
C VAL A 266 -5.23 4.33 1.77
N PRO A 267 -4.84 5.54 1.34
CA PRO A 267 -5.74 6.68 1.23
C PRO A 267 -7.05 6.37 0.51
N ARG A 268 -7.00 5.62 -0.58
CA ARG A 268 -8.18 5.23 -1.35
C ARG A 268 -9.20 4.40 -0.56
N LEU A 269 -8.74 3.54 0.35
CA LEU A 269 -9.64 2.80 1.24
C LEU A 269 -10.36 3.76 2.20
N LEU A 270 -9.62 4.70 2.78
CA LEU A 270 -10.19 5.70 3.69
C LEU A 270 -11.19 6.60 2.99
N GLU A 271 -10.91 7.01 1.75
CA GLU A 271 -11.84 7.75 0.89
C GLU A 271 -13.15 6.98 0.71
N LYS A 272 -13.07 5.73 0.21
CA LYS A 272 -14.25 4.88 0.00
C LYS A 272 -15.04 4.62 1.29
N VAL A 273 -14.36 4.42 2.41
CA VAL A 273 -15.02 4.25 3.73
C VAL A 273 -15.74 5.53 4.13
N TYR A 274 -15.07 6.68 4.00
CA TYR A 274 -15.68 7.97 4.30
C TYR A 274 -16.91 8.24 3.43
N ASP A 275 -16.82 8.03 2.12
CA ASP A 275 -17.94 8.25 1.19
C ASP A 275 -19.13 7.35 1.50
N LYS A 276 -18.91 6.07 1.81
CA LYS A 276 -19.97 5.16 2.27
C LYS A 276 -20.63 5.64 3.57
N ILE A 277 -19.84 6.18 4.50
CA ILE A 277 -20.36 6.74 5.76
C ILE A 277 -21.21 7.99 5.48
N ILE A 278 -20.73 8.90 4.65
CA ILE A 278 -21.45 10.13 4.29
C ILE A 278 -22.75 9.80 3.52
N ALA A 279 -22.70 8.85 2.59
CA ALA A 279 -23.90 8.39 1.87
C ALA A 279 -24.98 7.90 2.85
N LYS A 280 -24.62 7.01 3.78
CA LYS A 280 -25.56 6.57 4.85
C LYS A 280 -26.08 7.73 5.70
N GLY A 281 -25.25 8.75 5.93
CA GLY A 281 -25.66 9.97 6.63
C GLY A 281 -26.70 10.79 5.87
N THR A 282 -26.61 10.82 4.54
CA THR A 282 -27.59 11.54 3.71
C THR A 282 -28.97 10.91 3.71
N ASP A 283 -29.05 9.59 3.91
CA ASP A 283 -30.31 8.84 4.00
C ASP A 283 -31.05 9.06 5.36
N LEU A 284 -30.36 9.60 6.36
CA LEU A 284 -30.98 9.93 7.64
C LEU A 284 -31.96 11.10 7.49
N THR A 285 -32.94 11.16 8.39
CA THR A 285 -33.95 12.24 8.41
C THR A 285 -33.99 12.98 9.75
N GLY A 286 -34.55 14.18 9.76
CA GLY A 286 -34.82 14.97 10.96
C GLY A 286 -33.58 15.24 11.84
N LEU A 287 -33.73 15.08 13.14
CA LEU A 287 -32.67 15.36 14.12
C LEU A 287 -31.45 14.45 13.96
N LYS A 288 -31.66 13.19 13.54
CA LYS A 288 -30.54 12.24 13.32
C LYS A 288 -29.59 12.73 12.23
N LYS A 289 -30.15 13.24 11.13
CA LYS A 289 -29.36 13.83 10.03
C LYS A 289 -28.58 15.06 10.47
N LYS A 290 -29.22 15.97 11.21
CA LYS A 290 -28.58 17.18 11.73
C LYS A 290 -27.42 16.85 12.68
N LEU A 291 -27.60 15.89 13.62
CA LEU A 291 -26.57 15.45 14.55
C LEU A 291 -25.40 14.75 13.81
N PHE A 292 -25.70 13.95 12.78
CA PHE A 292 -24.68 13.30 11.98
C PHE A 292 -23.77 14.32 11.31
N PHE A 293 -24.33 15.26 10.54
CA PHE A 293 -23.53 16.26 9.83
C PHE A 293 -22.86 17.27 10.77
N TRP A 294 -23.46 17.58 11.93
CA TRP A 294 -22.79 18.34 12.97
C TRP A 294 -21.52 17.63 13.48
N ALA A 295 -21.58 16.33 13.73
CA ALA A 295 -20.41 15.56 14.15
C ALA A 295 -19.33 15.49 13.06
N VAL A 296 -19.74 15.31 11.79
CA VAL A 296 -18.82 15.35 10.65
C VAL A 296 -18.13 16.70 10.54
N ALA A 297 -18.88 17.81 10.65
CA ALA A 297 -18.32 19.17 10.59
C ALA A 297 -17.31 19.42 11.72
N LEU A 298 -17.58 18.92 12.94
CA LEU A 298 -16.60 18.95 14.03
C LEU A 298 -15.35 18.13 13.68
N GLY A 299 -15.54 16.91 13.17
CA GLY A 299 -14.43 16.03 12.82
C GLY A 299 -13.51 16.63 11.75
N LEU A 300 -14.06 17.35 10.78
CA LEU A 300 -13.29 18.02 9.72
C LEU A 300 -12.44 19.20 10.24
N GLN A 301 -12.75 19.73 11.41
CA GLN A 301 -11.99 20.81 12.06
C GLN A 301 -10.98 20.30 13.09
N TYR A 302 -10.89 18.98 13.28
CA TYR A 302 -10.04 18.40 14.32
C TYR A 302 -8.56 18.78 14.13
N GLU A 303 -7.95 19.25 15.20
CA GLU A 303 -6.49 19.38 15.34
C GLU A 303 -6.03 18.60 16.57
N PRO A 304 -4.85 17.95 16.52
CA PRO A 304 -4.35 17.14 17.61
C PRO A 304 -4.01 17.97 18.86
N TYR A 305 -3.83 17.28 19.99
CA TYR A 305 -3.35 17.87 21.25
C TYR A 305 -4.22 19.00 21.82
N GLY A 306 -5.52 19.02 21.51
CA GLY A 306 -6.46 20.01 22.06
C GLY A 306 -6.29 21.43 21.50
N GLN A 307 -5.62 21.62 20.37
CA GLN A 307 -5.38 22.93 19.75
C GLN A 307 -6.66 23.70 19.44
N ASN A 308 -7.79 23.01 19.25
CA ASN A 308 -9.10 23.66 19.05
C ASN A 308 -9.73 24.22 20.33
N GLY A 309 -9.12 24.00 21.52
CA GLY A 309 -9.56 24.52 22.80
C GLY A 309 -10.66 23.70 23.49
N TRP A 310 -10.89 23.99 24.75
CA TRP A 310 -11.72 23.20 25.65
C TRP A 310 -13.19 23.04 25.20
N TRP A 311 -13.82 24.06 24.67
CA TRP A 311 -15.21 24.00 24.21
C TRP A 311 -15.38 23.05 23.01
N TYR A 312 -14.40 23.05 22.10
CA TYR A 312 -14.38 22.11 20.99
C TYR A 312 -14.27 20.67 21.50
N GLU A 313 -13.34 20.41 22.42
CA GLU A 313 -13.13 19.06 22.97
C GLU A 313 -14.40 18.53 23.70
N LYS A 314 -15.16 19.37 24.38
CA LYS A 314 -16.46 18.98 24.96
C LYS A 314 -17.48 18.58 23.90
N LYS A 315 -17.61 19.36 22.83
CA LYS A 315 -18.51 19.04 21.72
C LYS A 315 -18.04 17.76 21.00
N LEU A 316 -16.74 17.61 20.77
CA LEU A 316 -16.15 16.42 20.15
C LEU A 316 -16.39 15.18 21.02
N GLY A 317 -16.28 15.26 22.33
CA GLY A 317 -16.61 14.18 23.26
C GLY A 317 -18.07 13.71 23.11
N LEU A 318 -19.00 14.65 22.94
CA LEU A 318 -20.40 14.31 22.66
C LEU A 318 -20.58 13.67 21.27
N ALA A 319 -19.92 14.19 20.24
CA ALA A 319 -19.94 13.62 18.88
C ALA A 319 -19.35 12.20 18.87
N ARG A 320 -18.26 11.95 19.61
CA ARG A 320 -17.65 10.62 19.80
C ARG A 320 -18.64 9.63 20.38
N LYS A 321 -19.39 10.03 21.41
CA LYS A 321 -20.38 9.17 22.07
C LYS A 321 -21.61 8.87 21.20
N LEU A 322 -22.13 9.85 20.47
CA LEU A 322 -23.41 9.73 19.77
C LEU A 322 -23.28 9.21 18.33
N ILE A 323 -22.20 9.56 17.64
CA ILE A 323 -22.03 9.32 16.19
C ILE A 323 -20.78 8.48 15.90
N PHE A 324 -19.60 8.91 16.35
CA PHE A 324 -18.35 8.25 15.99
C PHE A 324 -18.17 6.86 16.62
N SER A 325 -18.83 6.57 17.75
CA SER A 325 -18.91 5.20 18.29
C SER A 325 -19.46 4.20 17.28
N LYS A 326 -20.49 4.58 16.51
CA LYS A 326 -21.09 3.72 15.48
C LYS A 326 -20.14 3.46 14.32
N TRP A 327 -19.26 4.41 13.98
CA TRP A 327 -18.22 4.20 12.97
C TRP A 327 -17.19 3.19 13.48
N ARG A 328 -16.80 3.31 14.74
CA ARG A 328 -15.87 2.35 15.36
C ARG A 328 -16.46 0.94 15.44
N ASP A 329 -17.73 0.81 15.83
CA ASP A 329 -18.43 -0.46 15.90
C ASP A 329 -18.49 -1.15 14.53
N ALA A 330 -18.59 -0.39 13.44
CA ALA A 330 -18.59 -0.93 12.08
C ALA A 330 -17.26 -1.60 11.68
N LEU A 331 -16.16 -1.28 12.38
CA LEU A 331 -14.83 -1.90 12.23
C LEU A 331 -14.42 -2.71 13.47
N GLY A 332 -15.39 -3.24 14.23
CA GLY A 332 -15.18 -4.15 15.34
C GLY A 332 -14.97 -3.50 16.72
N GLY A 333 -14.94 -2.16 16.80
CA GLY A 333 -14.92 -1.39 18.05
C GLY A 333 -13.56 -1.22 18.73
N ASN A 334 -12.58 -2.08 18.47
CA ASN A 334 -11.26 -2.08 19.13
C ASN A 334 -10.16 -1.34 18.36
N LEU A 335 -10.43 -0.97 17.10
CA LEU A 335 -9.42 -0.35 16.25
C LEU A 335 -8.95 0.98 16.80
N SER A 336 -7.67 1.06 17.13
CA SER A 336 -7.01 2.22 17.74
C SER A 336 -5.81 2.73 16.96
N VAL A 337 -5.28 1.92 16.03
CA VAL A 337 -4.13 2.26 15.19
C VAL A 337 -4.42 1.88 13.75
N MET A 338 -4.28 2.85 12.86
CA MET A 338 -4.39 2.65 11.42
C MET A 338 -3.21 3.32 10.73
N ALA A 339 -2.26 2.53 10.27
CA ALA A 339 -1.12 3.05 9.52
C ALA A 339 -1.53 3.28 8.06
N SER A 340 -1.34 4.49 7.55
CA SER A 340 -1.65 4.87 6.17
C SER A 340 -0.38 5.20 5.40
N GLY A 341 -0.20 4.58 4.23
CA GLY A 341 0.98 4.76 3.39
C GLY A 341 0.68 4.57 1.90
N SER A 342 1.73 4.49 1.09
CA SER A 342 1.74 4.30 -0.37
C SER A 342 1.29 5.51 -1.21
N ALA A 343 0.53 6.44 -0.66
CA ALA A 343 0.12 7.69 -1.30
C ALA A 343 -0.20 8.75 -0.24
N ALA A 344 -0.31 10.01 -0.63
CA ALA A 344 -0.68 11.10 0.27
C ALA A 344 -2.13 10.97 0.74
N LEU A 345 -2.35 11.11 2.04
CA LEU A 345 -3.69 11.14 2.63
C LEU A 345 -4.22 12.57 2.65
N GLN A 346 -5.45 12.76 2.24
CA GLN A 346 -6.10 14.07 2.33
C GLN A 346 -6.20 14.52 3.79
N PRO A 347 -5.73 15.73 4.17
CA PRO A 347 -5.76 16.22 5.55
C PRO A 347 -7.15 16.19 6.19
N ARG A 348 -8.21 16.40 5.39
CA ARG A 348 -9.61 16.31 5.88
C ARG A 348 -9.97 14.90 6.40
N LEU A 349 -9.45 13.85 5.73
CA LEU A 349 -9.68 12.47 6.14
C LEU A 349 -8.86 12.15 7.40
N ALA A 350 -7.60 12.56 7.44
CA ALA A 350 -6.78 12.45 8.66
C ALA A 350 -7.50 13.09 9.84
N ARG A 351 -8.09 14.30 9.67
CA ARG A 351 -8.85 14.99 10.72
C ARG A 351 -10.05 14.19 11.19
N VAL A 352 -10.95 13.83 10.30
CA VAL A 352 -12.24 13.22 10.68
C VAL A 352 -12.06 11.81 11.26
N PHE A 353 -11.13 11.00 10.73
CA PHE A 353 -10.86 9.68 11.28
C PHE A 353 -10.16 9.76 12.65
N ASN A 354 -9.24 10.70 12.85
CA ASN A 354 -8.62 10.90 14.16
C ASN A 354 -9.60 11.53 15.17
N ALA A 355 -10.49 12.42 14.75
CA ALA A 355 -11.60 12.88 15.58
C ALA A 355 -12.48 11.71 16.06
N ALA A 356 -12.71 10.73 15.19
CA ALA A 356 -13.44 9.48 15.49
C ALA A 356 -12.59 8.43 16.23
N GLN A 357 -11.33 8.72 16.57
CA GLN A 357 -10.42 7.87 17.35
C GLN A 357 -9.96 6.59 16.62
N PHE A 358 -9.78 6.63 15.31
CA PHE A 358 -9.19 5.52 14.55
C PHE A 358 -7.66 5.49 14.59
N GLY A 359 -7.00 6.52 15.11
CA GLY A 359 -5.56 6.57 15.21
C GLY A 359 -4.85 6.49 13.86
N VAL A 360 -5.33 7.26 12.87
CA VAL A 360 -4.74 7.26 11.52
C VAL A 360 -3.41 7.99 11.54
N MET A 361 -2.34 7.25 11.24
CA MET A 361 -0.97 7.74 11.17
C MET A 361 -0.47 7.62 9.73
N GLU A 362 -0.06 8.74 9.14
CA GLU A 362 0.59 8.73 7.84
C GLU A 362 2.07 8.38 7.96
N GLY A 363 2.54 7.56 7.02
CA GLY A 363 3.95 7.27 6.83
C GLY A 363 4.38 7.40 5.37
N TYR A 364 5.67 7.57 5.16
CA TYR A 364 6.32 7.67 3.87
C TYR A 364 7.41 6.64 3.72
N GLY A 365 7.55 6.13 2.51
CA GLY A 365 8.63 5.25 2.13
C GLY A 365 8.42 4.62 0.75
N LEU A 366 9.44 3.89 0.33
CA LEU A 366 9.53 3.24 -0.98
C LEU A 366 9.93 1.78 -0.79
N THR A 367 9.80 0.98 -1.83
CA THR A 367 10.35 -0.39 -1.80
C THR A 367 11.85 -0.37 -1.54
N GLU A 368 12.55 0.59 -2.13
CA GLU A 368 13.98 0.84 -1.99
C GLU A 368 14.41 1.24 -0.56
N THR A 369 13.45 1.52 0.33
CA THR A 369 13.71 1.87 1.74
C THR A 369 13.05 0.93 2.76
N SER A 370 12.56 -0.25 2.37
CA SER A 370 12.14 -1.42 3.17
C SER A 370 10.91 -1.34 4.10
N PRO A 371 9.85 -0.52 4.01
CA PRO A 371 9.74 0.68 3.20
C PRO A 371 9.94 1.98 3.98
N VAL A 372 9.68 2.01 5.33
CA VAL A 372 9.41 3.21 6.11
C VAL A 372 10.65 4.10 6.24
N VAL A 373 10.50 5.35 5.85
CA VAL A 373 11.46 6.43 6.07
C VAL A 373 11.02 7.29 7.25
N SER A 374 9.73 7.66 7.25
CA SER A 374 9.12 8.48 8.29
C SER A 374 7.69 8.03 8.58
N VAL A 375 7.22 8.26 9.78
CA VAL A 375 5.84 7.98 10.19
C VAL A 375 5.44 8.91 11.32
N ASN A 376 4.18 9.36 11.32
CA ASN A 376 3.58 10.06 12.43
C ASN A 376 3.53 9.16 13.69
N ASP A 377 3.71 9.75 14.87
CA ASP A 377 3.56 9.09 16.17
C ASP A 377 2.52 9.87 17.01
N MET A 378 1.44 9.23 17.38
CA MET A 378 0.35 9.86 18.16
C MET A 378 0.79 10.35 19.54
N ARG A 379 1.99 9.97 19.98
CA ARG A 379 2.55 10.29 21.30
C ARG A 379 3.49 11.48 21.23
N ASN A 380 3.63 12.19 22.36
CA ASN A 380 4.70 13.14 22.63
C ASN A 380 4.91 14.24 21.55
N GLY A 381 3.85 14.75 20.93
CA GLY A 381 3.95 15.76 19.90
C GLY A 381 4.53 15.25 18.57
N GLY A 382 4.53 13.93 18.36
CA GLY A 382 5.04 13.28 17.15
C GLY A 382 4.05 13.20 15.99
N PHE A 383 2.86 13.82 16.12
CA PHE A 383 1.81 13.75 15.12
C PHE A 383 1.45 15.15 14.57
N ARG A 384 1.49 15.28 13.24
CA ARG A 384 1.09 16.52 12.54
C ARG A 384 0.33 16.18 11.26
N ILE A 385 -0.91 16.63 11.17
CA ILE A 385 -1.77 16.42 10.00
C ILE A 385 -1.18 17.11 8.77
N GLY A 386 -1.20 16.42 7.62
CA GLY A 386 -0.64 16.92 6.35
C GLY A 386 0.87 16.74 6.23
N THR A 387 1.48 15.98 7.16
CA THR A 387 2.87 15.53 7.09
C THR A 387 2.94 14.01 7.20
N VAL A 388 4.04 13.44 6.76
CA VAL A 388 4.32 12.01 6.89
C VAL A 388 5.12 11.66 8.16
N GLY A 389 5.06 12.56 9.17
CA GLY A 389 5.76 12.38 10.44
C GLY A 389 7.25 12.70 10.39
N LYS A 390 7.95 12.27 11.43
CA LYS A 390 9.41 12.44 11.54
C LYS A 390 10.12 11.17 11.04
N PRO A 391 11.35 11.28 10.53
CA PRO A 391 12.18 10.12 10.20
C PRO A 391 12.22 9.12 11.37
N ILE A 392 12.17 7.83 11.04
CA ILE A 392 12.38 6.77 12.05
C ILE A 392 13.85 6.78 12.51
N ASP A 393 14.11 6.18 13.66
CA ASP A 393 15.47 6.15 14.22
C ASP A 393 16.45 5.49 13.23
N LYS A 394 17.71 5.90 13.28
CA LYS A 394 18.80 5.47 12.37
C LYS A 394 18.60 5.86 10.89
N THR A 395 17.59 6.68 10.58
CA THR A 395 17.33 7.19 9.24
C THR A 395 17.72 8.66 9.17
N GLU A 396 18.64 8.97 8.29
CA GLU A 396 19.02 10.34 7.95
C GLU A 396 18.28 10.77 6.68
N VAL A 397 17.61 11.91 6.75
CA VAL A 397 16.89 12.51 5.61
C VAL A 397 17.51 13.87 5.32
N LYS A 398 17.97 14.05 4.09
CA LYS A 398 18.52 15.31 3.58
C LYS A 398 17.65 15.80 2.43
N ILE A 399 17.36 17.09 2.38
CA ILE A 399 16.76 17.74 1.23
C ILE A 399 17.87 18.33 0.37
N ALA A 400 17.97 17.89 -0.88
CA ALA A 400 18.94 18.41 -1.84
C ALA A 400 18.57 19.83 -2.31
N GLU A 401 19.46 20.51 -3.02
CA GLU A 401 19.25 21.90 -3.50
C GLU A 401 18.02 22.03 -4.43
N ASP A 402 17.71 21.00 -5.16
CA ASP A 402 16.53 20.92 -6.05
C ASP A 402 15.25 20.45 -5.33
N GLY A 403 15.30 20.27 -4.01
CA GLY A 403 14.19 19.83 -3.17
C GLY A 403 14.03 18.31 -3.09
N GLU A 404 14.91 17.52 -3.73
CA GLU A 404 14.83 16.06 -3.69
C GLU A 404 15.11 15.51 -2.28
N ILE A 405 14.30 14.57 -1.87
CA ILE A 405 14.48 13.83 -0.62
C ILE A 405 15.54 12.75 -0.82
N CYS A 406 16.64 12.84 -0.07
CA CYS A 406 17.74 11.88 -0.09
C CYS A 406 17.82 11.17 1.25
N ILE A 407 17.98 9.85 1.23
CA ILE A 407 17.82 8.98 2.40
C ILE A 407 19.09 8.15 2.60
N LYS A 408 19.57 8.12 3.85
CA LYS A 408 20.62 7.22 4.29
C LYS A 408 20.19 6.48 5.55
N GLY A 409 20.41 5.17 5.57
CA GLY A 409 20.06 4.35 6.73
C GLY A 409 20.15 2.86 6.43
N PRO A 410 20.04 2.02 7.47
CA PRO A 410 20.16 0.58 7.33
C PRO A 410 19.03 -0.08 6.53
N GLN A 411 17.93 0.63 6.32
CA GLN A 411 16.77 0.16 5.54
C GLN A 411 16.92 0.39 4.03
N VAL A 412 17.94 1.12 3.57
CA VAL A 412 18.16 1.40 2.14
C VAL A 412 18.59 0.11 1.43
N MET A 413 18.01 -0.14 0.28
CA MET A 413 18.25 -1.33 -0.56
C MET A 413 19.73 -1.56 -0.88
N LEU A 414 20.08 -2.79 -1.27
CA LEU A 414 21.40 -3.12 -1.80
C LEU A 414 21.61 -2.58 -3.23
N GLY A 415 20.54 -2.35 -3.97
CA GLY A 415 20.52 -1.87 -5.35
C GLY A 415 19.44 -2.54 -6.18
N TYR A 416 19.47 -2.33 -7.50
CA TYR A 416 18.60 -3.01 -8.46
C TYR A 416 19.29 -4.27 -9.01
N TYR A 417 18.57 -5.38 -8.99
CA TYR A 417 19.08 -6.68 -9.41
C TYR A 417 19.43 -6.66 -10.90
N LYS A 418 20.66 -7.07 -11.23
CA LYS A 418 21.23 -7.06 -12.59
C LYS A 418 21.22 -5.70 -13.29
N ASP A 419 21.13 -4.59 -12.53
CA ASP A 419 21.11 -3.23 -13.07
C ASP A 419 22.03 -2.30 -12.25
N PRO A 420 23.37 -2.48 -12.34
CA PRO A 420 24.33 -1.67 -11.60
C PRO A 420 24.36 -0.20 -12.08
N GLU A 421 24.08 0.07 -13.33
CA GLU A 421 24.03 1.42 -13.88
C GLU A 421 22.89 2.21 -13.22
N LYS A 422 21.70 1.62 -13.18
CA LYS A 422 20.55 2.23 -12.53
C LYS A 422 20.73 2.37 -11.00
N THR A 423 21.44 1.42 -10.41
CA THR A 423 21.80 1.50 -8.98
C THR A 423 22.68 2.71 -8.72
N ALA A 424 23.72 2.94 -9.55
CA ALA A 424 24.63 4.06 -9.43
C ALA A 424 23.95 5.43 -9.66
N GLU A 425 22.88 5.48 -10.48
CA GLU A 425 22.09 6.71 -10.70
C GLU A 425 21.33 7.16 -9.44
N VAL A 426 21.00 6.25 -8.54
CA VAL A 426 20.15 6.55 -7.38
C VAL A 426 20.84 6.41 -6.03
N LEU A 427 21.96 5.68 -5.96
CA LEU A 427 22.80 5.57 -4.75
C LEU A 427 24.05 6.43 -4.93
N ILE A 428 23.99 7.68 -4.51
CA ILE A 428 25.03 8.69 -4.71
C ILE A 428 25.54 9.14 -3.35
N ASP A 429 26.84 9.11 -3.12
CA ASP A 429 27.51 9.54 -1.88
C ASP A 429 26.94 8.92 -0.59
N GLY A 430 26.47 7.67 -0.70
CA GLY A 430 25.87 6.93 0.41
C GLY A 430 24.42 7.30 0.72
N TYR A 431 23.79 8.13 -0.11
CA TYR A 431 22.37 8.46 -0.04
C TYR A 431 21.60 7.84 -1.19
N PHE A 432 20.40 7.37 -0.90
CA PHE A 432 19.41 7.00 -1.90
C PHE A 432 18.62 8.25 -2.33
N HIS A 433 18.67 8.57 -3.61
CA HIS A 433 17.93 9.63 -4.26
C HIS A 433 16.55 9.11 -4.66
N THR A 434 15.52 9.59 -3.95
CA THR A 434 14.18 9.00 -4.04
C THR A 434 13.41 9.36 -5.29
N GLY A 435 13.74 10.48 -5.90
CA GLY A 435 12.93 11.10 -6.94
C GLY A 435 11.65 11.77 -6.42
N ASP A 436 11.45 11.81 -5.10
CA ASP A 436 10.36 12.56 -4.46
C ASP A 436 10.88 13.91 -3.96
N ILE A 437 10.06 14.95 -4.06
CA ILE A 437 10.35 16.31 -3.62
C ILE A 437 9.63 16.57 -2.30
N GLY A 438 10.30 17.24 -1.37
CA GLY A 438 9.71 17.53 -0.07
C GLY A 438 10.48 18.56 0.75
N GLU A 439 9.98 18.80 1.94
CA GLU A 439 10.53 19.74 2.91
C GLU A 439 10.51 19.15 4.32
N ILE A 440 11.45 19.55 5.15
CA ILE A 440 11.47 19.25 6.59
C ILE A 440 11.25 20.56 7.32
N ASP A 441 10.22 20.62 8.17
CA ASP A 441 9.97 21.83 8.96
C ASP A 441 10.92 21.97 10.16
N ALA A 442 10.82 23.09 10.87
CA ALA A 442 11.67 23.41 12.02
C ALA A 442 11.54 22.40 13.18
N ASP A 443 10.43 21.68 13.26
CA ASP A 443 10.17 20.65 14.28
C ASP A 443 10.59 19.24 13.81
N GLY A 444 11.11 19.12 12.57
CA GLY A 444 11.62 17.87 11.99
C GLY A 444 10.55 16.99 11.32
N PHE A 445 9.35 17.52 11.03
CA PHE A 445 8.34 16.80 10.27
C PHE A 445 8.60 16.86 8.78
N LEU A 446 8.58 15.70 8.13
CA LEU A 446 8.74 15.58 6.68
C LEU A 446 7.38 15.76 6.00
N LYS A 447 7.37 16.55 4.94
CA LYS A 447 6.22 16.73 4.06
C LYS A 447 6.63 16.48 2.62
N ILE A 448 5.91 15.60 1.96
CA ILE A 448 6.10 15.29 0.54
C ILE A 448 5.27 16.28 -0.26
N THR A 449 5.88 16.91 -1.25
CA THR A 449 5.20 17.91 -2.06
C THR A 449 4.93 17.40 -3.48
N ASP A 450 5.87 16.66 -4.09
CA ASP A 450 5.66 16.11 -5.45
C ASP A 450 6.65 14.99 -5.80
N ARG A 451 6.60 14.55 -7.06
CA ARG A 451 7.60 13.68 -7.69
C ARG A 451 8.41 14.42 -8.73
N LYS A 452 9.72 14.38 -8.61
CA LYS A 452 10.68 15.06 -9.49
C LYS A 452 10.43 14.75 -10.98
N LYS A 453 10.13 13.49 -11.32
CA LYS A 453 9.85 13.04 -12.69
C LYS A 453 8.46 13.39 -13.21
N GLU A 454 7.55 13.77 -12.34
CA GLU A 454 6.18 14.13 -12.70
C GLU A 454 5.99 15.65 -12.78
N MET A 455 6.85 16.42 -12.11
CA MET A 455 6.90 17.87 -12.26
C MET A 455 7.23 18.24 -13.71
N PHE A 456 6.47 19.16 -14.25
CA PHE A 456 6.69 19.65 -15.60
C PHE A 456 6.83 21.17 -15.65
N LYS A 457 7.47 21.67 -16.72
CA LYS A 457 7.51 23.10 -17.04
C LYS A 457 6.46 23.42 -18.10
N THR A 458 5.71 24.49 -17.87
CA THR A 458 4.92 25.10 -18.92
C THR A 458 5.81 25.83 -19.93
N SER A 459 5.30 26.18 -21.10
CA SER A 459 6.02 26.96 -22.12
C SER A 459 6.52 28.32 -21.58
N GLY A 460 5.87 28.87 -20.56
CA GLY A 460 6.31 30.07 -19.83
C GLY A 460 7.43 29.82 -18.82
N GLY A 461 8.02 28.61 -18.75
CA GLY A 461 9.14 28.27 -17.89
C GLY A 461 8.78 28.08 -16.40
N LYS A 462 7.48 28.04 -16.05
CA LYS A 462 7.02 27.84 -14.68
C LYS A 462 6.86 26.37 -14.38
N TYR A 463 7.39 25.93 -13.23
CA TYR A 463 7.20 24.57 -12.73
C TYR A 463 5.77 24.39 -12.19
N VAL A 464 5.20 23.26 -12.48
CA VAL A 464 3.90 22.79 -11.98
C VAL A 464 4.10 21.45 -11.30
N ALA A 465 3.53 21.33 -10.12
CA ALA A 465 3.50 20.13 -9.28
C ALA A 465 2.14 19.41 -9.48
N PRO A 466 2.03 18.46 -10.43
CA PRO A 466 0.73 17.90 -10.79
C PRO A 466 0.05 17.14 -9.66
N GLN A 467 0.81 16.44 -8.80
CA GLN A 467 0.23 15.66 -7.71
C GLN A 467 -0.50 16.52 -6.68
N LEU A 468 0.00 17.72 -6.38
CA LEU A 468 -0.69 18.63 -5.47
C LEU A 468 -2.06 19.04 -6.00
N LEU A 469 -2.13 19.37 -7.28
CA LEU A 469 -3.39 19.73 -7.96
C LEU A 469 -4.35 18.53 -8.03
N GLU A 470 -3.84 17.36 -8.42
CA GLU A 470 -4.60 16.12 -8.50
C GLU A 470 -5.17 15.71 -7.15
N ASN A 471 -4.36 15.77 -6.10
CA ASN A 471 -4.81 15.48 -4.73
C ASN A 471 -5.88 16.47 -4.25
N ARG A 472 -5.82 17.73 -4.68
CA ARG A 472 -6.85 18.71 -4.36
C ARG A 472 -8.13 18.48 -5.15
N LEU A 473 -8.04 18.22 -6.45
CA LEU A 473 -9.18 17.90 -7.32
C LEU A 473 -9.92 16.63 -6.86
N LYS A 474 -9.21 15.59 -6.46
CA LYS A 474 -9.78 14.35 -5.92
C LYS A 474 -10.51 14.52 -4.57
N GLN A 475 -10.46 15.68 -3.95
CA GLN A 475 -11.29 15.98 -2.78
C GLN A 475 -12.76 16.18 -3.16
N SER A 476 -13.04 16.50 -4.42
CA SER A 476 -14.40 16.57 -4.94
C SER A 476 -15.01 15.17 -5.08
N ARG A 477 -16.26 15.01 -4.65
CA ARG A 477 -17.04 13.77 -4.83
C ARG A 477 -17.45 13.53 -6.30
N PHE A 478 -17.30 14.53 -7.16
CA PHE A 478 -17.58 14.42 -8.57
C PHE A 478 -16.41 13.84 -9.38
N ILE A 479 -15.21 13.76 -8.78
CA ILE A 479 -13.97 13.39 -9.46
C ILE A 479 -13.42 12.11 -8.82
N ASP A 480 -13.35 11.01 -9.59
CA ASP A 480 -12.75 9.76 -9.14
C ASP A 480 -11.24 9.72 -9.41
N GLN A 481 -10.85 10.02 -10.66
CA GLN A 481 -9.44 10.12 -11.06
C GLN A 481 -9.20 11.39 -11.86
N VAL A 482 -7.96 11.87 -11.80
CA VAL A 482 -7.56 13.05 -12.56
C VAL A 482 -6.08 12.97 -12.91
N MET A 483 -5.74 13.44 -14.11
CA MET A 483 -4.37 13.63 -14.56
C MET A 483 -4.18 15.08 -14.99
N VAL A 484 -3.36 15.80 -14.24
CA VAL A 484 -2.94 17.17 -14.61
C VAL A 484 -1.87 17.08 -15.69
N ILE A 485 -2.07 17.84 -16.76
CA ILE A 485 -1.23 17.90 -17.97
C ILE A 485 -0.83 19.35 -18.26
N GLY A 486 0.14 19.56 -19.14
CA GLY A 486 0.58 20.91 -19.53
C GLY A 486 2.09 21.05 -19.72
N GLU A 487 2.81 19.94 -19.84
CA GLU A 487 4.25 19.95 -20.14
C GLU A 487 4.50 20.61 -21.49
N SER A 488 5.33 21.68 -21.49
CA SER A 488 5.64 22.53 -22.64
C SER A 488 4.46 23.30 -23.23
N GLU A 489 3.29 23.24 -22.59
CA GLU A 489 2.07 23.94 -23.00
C GLU A 489 1.93 25.29 -22.30
N LYS A 490 1.03 26.14 -22.80
CA LYS A 490 0.82 27.51 -22.27
C LYS A 490 0.25 27.53 -20.85
N MET A 491 -0.43 26.46 -20.43
CA MET A 491 -1.15 26.39 -19.15
C MET A 491 -1.32 24.95 -18.66
N PRO A 492 -1.47 24.73 -17.36
CA PRO A 492 -1.95 23.45 -16.84
C PRO A 492 -3.42 23.21 -17.22
N ALA A 493 -3.72 21.96 -17.56
CA ALA A 493 -5.07 21.47 -17.82
C ALA A 493 -5.26 20.10 -17.17
N ALA A 494 -6.46 19.50 -17.25
CA ALA A 494 -6.73 18.20 -16.65
C ALA A 494 -7.56 17.27 -17.55
N LEU A 495 -7.21 15.99 -17.53
CA LEU A 495 -8.08 14.90 -17.94
C LEU A 495 -8.73 14.33 -16.67
N ILE A 496 -10.06 14.29 -16.62
CA ILE A 496 -10.83 13.96 -15.42
C ILE A 496 -11.73 12.76 -15.73
N GLN A 497 -11.57 11.70 -14.95
CA GLN A 497 -12.56 10.64 -14.86
C GLN A 497 -13.56 11.02 -13.76
N PRO A 498 -14.85 11.23 -14.12
CA PRO A 498 -15.89 11.48 -13.13
C PRO A 498 -16.14 10.27 -12.22
N ASP A 499 -16.63 10.51 -10.99
CA ASP A 499 -17.29 9.46 -10.21
C ASP A 499 -18.68 9.22 -10.80
N PHE A 500 -18.78 8.26 -11.70
CA PHE A 500 -19.99 7.99 -12.48
C PHE A 500 -21.19 7.61 -11.60
N ASP A 501 -20.96 6.86 -10.53
CA ASP A 501 -22.04 6.45 -9.63
C ASP A 501 -22.59 7.65 -8.87
N PHE A 502 -21.70 8.50 -8.37
CA PHE A 502 -22.10 9.71 -7.67
C PHE A 502 -22.82 10.70 -8.60
N ILE A 503 -22.29 10.92 -9.81
CA ILE A 503 -22.88 11.88 -10.76
C ILE A 503 -24.22 11.38 -11.29
N LYS A 504 -24.40 10.10 -11.57
CA LYS A 504 -25.70 9.54 -11.96
C LYS A 504 -26.76 9.76 -10.88
N ASN A 505 -26.40 9.58 -9.61
CA ASN A 505 -27.30 9.87 -8.50
C ASN A 505 -27.60 11.37 -8.38
N TRP A 506 -26.59 12.22 -8.52
CA TRP A 506 -26.76 13.68 -8.54
C TRP A 506 -27.64 14.12 -9.71
N ALA A 507 -27.42 13.63 -10.92
CA ALA A 507 -28.21 13.91 -12.10
C ALA A 507 -29.70 13.55 -11.90
N LYS A 508 -29.96 12.36 -11.33
CA LYS A 508 -31.33 11.92 -11.00
C LYS A 508 -32.05 12.89 -10.05
N ILE A 509 -31.35 13.37 -9.01
CA ILE A 509 -31.90 14.34 -8.05
C ILE A 509 -32.23 15.67 -8.75
N HIS A 510 -31.41 16.08 -9.73
CA HIS A 510 -31.56 17.34 -10.46
C HIS A 510 -32.38 17.18 -11.74
N LYS A 511 -33.05 16.03 -11.95
CA LYS A 511 -33.88 15.72 -13.11
C LYS A 511 -33.13 15.90 -14.44
N ILE A 512 -31.88 15.47 -14.47
CA ILE A 512 -31.03 15.44 -15.65
C ILE A 512 -31.08 14.02 -16.20
N GLU A 513 -31.53 13.87 -17.46
CA GLU A 513 -31.57 12.57 -18.12
C GLU A 513 -30.19 12.28 -18.73
N VAL A 514 -29.50 11.27 -18.20
CA VAL A 514 -28.24 10.73 -18.71
C VAL A 514 -28.30 9.21 -18.64
N GLY A 515 -27.98 8.55 -19.73
CA GLY A 515 -27.97 7.06 -19.81
C GLY A 515 -26.58 6.50 -19.64
N THR A 516 -25.70 6.77 -20.60
CA THR A 516 -24.34 6.21 -20.64
C THR A 516 -23.30 7.16 -20.05
N ASN A 517 -22.10 6.66 -19.82
CA ASN A 517 -21.00 7.51 -19.37
C ASN A 517 -20.57 8.50 -20.46
N GLU A 518 -20.65 8.08 -21.73
CA GLU A 518 -20.36 8.93 -22.90
C GLU A 518 -21.31 10.13 -22.99
N GLU A 519 -22.59 9.92 -22.74
CA GLU A 519 -23.60 11.00 -22.68
C GLU A 519 -23.34 11.93 -21.50
N LEU A 520 -22.94 11.35 -20.35
CA LEU A 520 -22.69 12.07 -19.12
C LEU A 520 -21.51 13.04 -19.26
N VAL A 521 -20.40 12.61 -19.89
CA VAL A 521 -19.17 13.43 -19.99
C VAL A 521 -19.29 14.60 -20.95
N VAL A 522 -20.30 14.61 -21.84
CA VAL A 522 -20.58 15.72 -22.77
C VAL A 522 -21.76 16.58 -22.33
N HIS A 523 -22.46 16.21 -21.26
CA HIS A 523 -23.64 16.91 -20.80
C HIS A 523 -23.27 18.25 -20.14
N GLU A 524 -23.78 19.37 -20.66
CA GLU A 524 -23.44 20.74 -20.26
C GLU A 524 -23.54 20.97 -18.73
N LYS A 525 -24.62 20.51 -18.08
CA LYS A 525 -24.80 20.68 -16.62
C LYS A 525 -23.82 19.89 -15.80
N VAL A 526 -23.36 18.74 -16.29
CA VAL A 526 -22.33 17.92 -15.63
C VAL A 526 -20.97 18.61 -15.75
N ILE A 527 -20.65 19.07 -16.97
CA ILE A 527 -19.40 19.83 -17.21
C ILE A 527 -19.38 21.09 -16.36
N ALA A 528 -20.47 21.85 -16.32
CA ALA A 528 -20.59 23.08 -15.51
C ALA A 528 -20.39 22.76 -14.01
N ARG A 529 -20.98 21.66 -13.50
CA ARG A 529 -20.82 21.26 -12.09
C ARG A 529 -19.38 20.87 -11.76
N ILE A 530 -18.72 20.12 -12.64
CA ILE A 530 -17.30 19.78 -12.46
C ILE A 530 -16.42 21.02 -12.59
N ALA A 531 -16.75 21.98 -13.44
CA ALA A 531 -16.05 23.26 -13.54
C ALA A 531 -16.06 24.04 -12.21
N GLU A 532 -17.17 24.03 -11.48
CA GLU A 532 -17.26 24.63 -10.14
C GLU A 532 -16.29 23.94 -9.17
N GLU A 533 -16.19 22.59 -9.20
CA GLU A 533 -15.26 21.82 -8.37
C GLU A 533 -13.78 22.13 -8.72
N VAL A 534 -13.50 22.28 -10.03
CA VAL A 534 -12.15 22.65 -10.49
C VAL A 534 -11.78 24.07 -10.03
N GLU A 535 -12.71 25.02 -10.10
CA GLU A 535 -12.46 26.38 -9.64
C GLU A 535 -12.24 26.45 -8.12
N GLU A 536 -13.05 25.73 -7.33
CA GLU A 536 -12.86 25.60 -5.88
C GLU A 536 -11.49 24.98 -5.55
N ALA A 537 -11.08 23.96 -6.30
CA ALA A 537 -9.75 23.34 -6.12
C ALA A 537 -8.62 24.33 -6.43
N ASN A 538 -8.80 25.20 -7.42
CA ASN A 538 -7.85 26.20 -7.86
C ASN A 538 -7.59 27.35 -6.85
N GLU A 539 -8.50 27.60 -5.90
CA GLU A 539 -8.42 28.78 -5.01
C GLU A 539 -7.08 28.91 -4.27
N ASN A 540 -6.47 27.78 -3.90
CA ASN A 540 -5.25 27.74 -3.08
C ASN A 540 -3.95 27.65 -3.90
N PHE A 541 -4.02 27.77 -5.24
CA PHE A 541 -2.85 27.67 -6.11
C PHE A 541 -2.48 28.99 -6.77
N ALA A 542 -1.20 29.14 -7.09
CA ALA A 542 -0.70 30.30 -7.81
C ALA A 542 -1.30 30.36 -9.22
N LYS A 543 -1.38 31.56 -9.81
CA LYS A 543 -2.06 31.78 -11.09
C LYS A 543 -1.55 30.90 -12.23
N TRP A 544 -0.27 30.55 -12.22
CA TRP A 544 0.37 29.68 -13.24
C TRP A 544 0.19 28.18 -12.98
N GLU A 545 -0.20 27.78 -11.76
CA GLU A 545 -0.44 26.39 -11.38
C GLU A 545 -1.88 25.96 -11.61
N LYS A 546 -2.82 26.91 -11.65
CA LYS A 546 -4.25 26.65 -11.77
C LYS A 546 -4.57 25.86 -13.04
N VAL A 547 -5.38 24.81 -12.88
CA VAL A 547 -6.01 24.09 -13.99
C VAL A 547 -7.00 25.01 -14.70
N LYS A 548 -6.71 25.40 -15.94
CA LYS A 548 -7.51 26.39 -16.69
C LYS A 548 -8.46 25.78 -17.70
N ALA A 549 -8.26 24.53 -18.04
CA ALA A 549 -9.15 23.77 -18.92
C ALA A 549 -9.15 22.30 -18.51
N PHE A 550 -10.21 21.59 -18.84
CA PHE A 550 -10.28 20.15 -18.61
C PHE A 550 -11.15 19.46 -19.67
N ARG A 551 -10.99 18.15 -19.77
CA ARG A 551 -11.91 17.25 -20.51
C ARG A 551 -12.26 16.07 -19.60
N LEU A 552 -13.51 15.61 -19.74
CA LEU A 552 -14.00 14.43 -19.04
C LEU A 552 -13.74 13.19 -19.88
N THR A 553 -13.33 12.11 -19.25
CA THR A 553 -13.13 10.80 -19.91
C THR A 553 -14.30 9.87 -19.57
N PRO A 554 -14.87 9.14 -20.55
CA PRO A 554 -16.06 8.31 -20.31
C PRO A 554 -15.76 6.96 -19.66
N GLU A 555 -14.50 6.52 -19.71
CA GLU A 555 -14.10 5.21 -19.24
C GLU A 555 -13.64 5.26 -17.78
N VAL A 556 -13.84 4.15 -17.05
CA VAL A 556 -13.28 3.97 -15.71
C VAL A 556 -11.81 3.59 -15.83
N TRP A 557 -10.93 4.35 -15.21
CA TRP A 557 -9.51 4.04 -15.22
C TRP A 557 -9.23 2.88 -14.26
N SER A 558 -8.71 1.79 -14.81
CA SER A 558 -8.49 0.53 -14.10
C SER A 558 -7.08 -0.03 -14.30
N ILE A 559 -6.75 -1.05 -13.51
CA ILE A 559 -5.52 -1.83 -13.63
C ILE A 559 -5.59 -2.67 -14.91
N ASP A 560 -6.74 -3.30 -15.17
CA ASP A 560 -6.94 -4.22 -16.29
C ASP A 560 -6.79 -3.52 -17.64
N GLU A 561 -7.28 -2.29 -17.74
CA GLU A 561 -7.14 -1.43 -18.92
C GLU A 561 -5.78 -0.71 -18.98
N GLY A 562 -4.90 -0.98 -18.03
CA GLY A 562 -3.55 -0.44 -18.00
C GLY A 562 -3.41 1.02 -17.56
N HIS A 563 -4.48 1.68 -17.17
CA HIS A 563 -4.44 3.09 -16.71
C HIS A 563 -3.72 3.25 -15.36
N LEU A 564 -3.84 2.24 -14.50
CA LEU A 564 -3.30 2.25 -13.14
C LEU A 564 -2.29 1.12 -12.95
N THR A 565 -1.37 1.32 -12.03
CA THR A 565 -0.51 0.25 -11.52
C THR A 565 -1.29 -0.64 -10.54
N PRO A 566 -0.80 -1.85 -10.18
CA PRO A 566 -1.41 -2.67 -9.13
C PRO A 566 -1.57 -1.95 -7.78
N THR A 567 -0.77 -0.92 -7.54
CA THR A 567 -0.86 -0.04 -6.36
C THR A 567 -1.74 1.19 -6.57
N MET A 568 -2.59 1.19 -7.62
CA MET A 568 -3.53 2.26 -7.97
C MET A 568 -2.85 3.60 -8.32
N LYS A 569 -1.58 3.60 -8.73
CA LYS A 569 -0.87 4.78 -9.22
C LYS A 569 -1.12 4.96 -10.71
N LEU A 570 -1.30 6.21 -11.13
CA LEU A 570 -1.57 6.57 -12.51
C LEU A 570 -0.38 6.27 -13.43
N LYS A 571 -0.61 5.57 -14.54
CA LYS A 571 0.35 5.38 -15.62
C LYS A 571 0.20 6.53 -16.63
N ARG A 572 0.74 7.70 -16.33
CA ARG A 572 0.56 8.96 -17.08
C ARG A 572 0.77 8.83 -18.57
N LYS A 573 1.80 8.10 -19.00
CA LYS A 573 2.10 7.90 -20.42
C LYS A 573 0.96 7.19 -21.14
N ILE A 574 0.46 6.10 -20.57
CA ILE A 574 -0.64 5.30 -21.15
C ILE A 574 -1.91 6.11 -21.21
N VAL A 575 -2.25 6.82 -20.14
CA VAL A 575 -3.46 7.68 -20.10
C VAL A 575 -3.35 8.82 -21.13
N LYS A 576 -2.17 9.45 -21.25
CA LYS A 576 -1.94 10.51 -22.27
C LYS A 576 -2.10 9.97 -23.69
N GLU A 577 -1.51 8.81 -23.98
CA GLU A 577 -1.60 8.17 -25.31
C GLU A 577 -3.05 7.79 -25.65
N LYS A 578 -3.77 7.20 -24.69
CA LYS A 578 -5.16 6.78 -24.89
C LYS A 578 -6.11 7.98 -25.13
N TYR A 579 -5.91 9.08 -24.44
CA TYR A 579 -6.73 10.28 -24.54
C TYR A 579 -6.05 11.42 -25.31
N LEU A 580 -5.14 11.10 -26.25
CA LEU A 580 -4.39 12.08 -27.01
C LEU A 580 -5.30 13.05 -27.77
N LYS A 581 -6.46 12.58 -28.24
CA LYS A 581 -7.46 13.43 -28.92
C LYS A 581 -7.99 14.50 -27.97
N LEU A 582 -8.40 14.12 -26.76
CA LEU A 582 -8.90 15.08 -25.76
C LEU A 582 -7.79 16.04 -25.29
N TYR A 583 -6.55 15.54 -25.20
CA TYR A 583 -5.39 16.38 -24.91
C TYR A 583 -5.22 17.47 -25.97
N ASN A 584 -5.21 17.11 -27.25
CA ASN A 584 -5.07 18.05 -28.36
C ASN A 584 -6.23 19.07 -28.40
N GLU A 585 -7.46 18.63 -28.23
CA GLU A 585 -8.64 19.51 -28.16
C GLU A 585 -8.54 20.60 -27.09
N ILE A 586 -7.83 20.34 -25.98
CA ILE A 586 -7.59 21.35 -24.94
C ILE A 586 -6.65 22.45 -25.44
N TYR A 587 -5.61 22.10 -26.21
CA TYR A 587 -4.53 23.03 -26.55
C TYR A 587 -4.62 23.60 -27.97
N GLU A 588 -5.43 23.00 -28.87
CA GLU A 588 -5.65 23.51 -30.23
C GLU A 588 -6.39 24.89 -30.27
N HIS A 589 -7.09 25.22 -29.21
CA HIS A 589 -7.89 26.46 -29.09
C HIS A 589 -7.30 27.48 -28.13
N VAL A 590 -6.06 27.32 -27.68
CA VAL A 590 -5.32 28.18 -26.77
C VAL A 590 -4.11 28.76 -27.50
#